data_13158fb923e10e272e8682e4064db0a8
#
_entry.id   13158fb923e10e272e8682e4064db0a8
#
_cell.length_a   1.000
_cell.length_b   1.000
_cell.length_c   1.000
_cell.angle_alpha   90.00
_cell.angle_beta   90.00
_cell.angle_gamma   90.00
#
_symmetry.space_group_name_H-M   'P 1'
#
loop_
_entity.id
_entity.type
_entity.pdbx_description
1 polymer ?
#
loop_
_entity_poly.entity_id
_entity_poly.type
_entity_poly.pdbx_seq_one_letter_code
_entity_poly.pdbx_strand_id
1 'polypeptide(L)'
;MTSTSAQSVVILGGGPAGLTAAYRLIRHGYRVTIVDRGSAVGNALSGGDLQQVPDPFTILGCHHATHALLHLLHPTQQQPDGTIIPLEFRLPNGSLVHYPRTAFPSPLHTWVNLLRFTGIPWKERWRLASWVEQLWEGETELPADLEHRTADDWLTSIGQSGQTCRVVWNPLAQWLTGNDLGTMSADAFVRSMKPVFLSTHPDSRISVLQDSLLTRFIQPIIKVLIQGNATILPNTEATQLHYKQDRISGVQLRDGSLLQADWYVTALPPQQLTPLLPERWLTRYAYFQQLTELQSIDRTMLHLHAVQPCATPRLVLLSGTSFHSVLVTSLTPDRTDFSLITTDSQCAQTQPDSHLDSAISELLRSCGLLMAESRIASTRHRTVPNAILSLRPGAKLHRPIQQSPIVNLLLAGDWTDTGWPPNLESAIVSGNRCADAITLR
;
A
#
# COMPACT_ATOMS: atom_id res chain seq x y z
N MET A 1 28.93 -12.47 -35.54
CA MET A 1 28.16 -12.31 -34.31
C MET A 1 27.06 -11.30 -34.61
N THR A 2 25.84 -11.74 -34.85
CA THR A 2 24.70 -10.89 -35.05
C THR A 2 24.43 -10.17 -33.75
N SER A 3 24.63 -8.88 -33.72
CA SER A 3 24.21 -8.00 -32.61
C SER A 3 22.70 -8.11 -32.49
N THR A 4 22.22 -8.97 -31.60
CA THR A 4 20.83 -8.98 -31.19
C THR A 4 20.58 -7.63 -30.55
N SER A 5 19.85 -6.74 -31.24
CA SER A 5 19.47 -5.45 -30.68
C SER A 5 18.72 -5.70 -29.37
N ALA A 6 19.12 -4.99 -28.30
CA ALA A 6 18.46 -5.10 -27.00
C ALA A 6 16.95 -4.89 -27.17
N GLN A 7 16.15 -5.82 -26.64
CA GLN A 7 14.68 -5.70 -26.68
C GLN A 7 14.22 -4.46 -25.93
N SER A 8 13.11 -3.91 -26.36
CA SER A 8 12.55 -2.67 -25.86
C SER A 8 11.27 -2.89 -25.06
N VAL A 9 11.09 -2.10 -24.02
CA VAL A 9 9.89 -2.16 -23.15
C VAL A 9 9.37 -0.75 -22.92
N VAL A 10 8.07 -0.54 -23.15
CA VAL A 10 7.35 0.67 -22.74
C VAL A 10 6.57 0.36 -21.48
N ILE A 11 6.74 1.19 -20.45
CA ILE A 11 6.05 1.10 -19.17
C ILE A 11 5.16 2.31 -19.00
N LEU A 12 3.85 2.09 -18.84
CA LEU A 12 2.85 3.13 -18.61
C LEU A 12 2.59 3.24 -17.12
N GLY A 13 2.97 4.35 -16.52
CA GLY A 13 2.86 4.63 -15.08
C GLY A 13 4.16 4.42 -14.33
N GLY A 14 4.64 5.49 -13.70
CA GLY A 14 5.87 5.53 -12.89
C GLY A 14 5.63 5.35 -11.39
N GLY A 15 4.57 4.62 -11.01
CA GLY A 15 4.34 4.19 -9.63
C GLY A 15 5.29 3.07 -9.19
N PRO A 16 5.20 2.58 -7.92
CA PRO A 16 6.10 1.56 -7.39
C PRO A 16 6.19 0.30 -8.25
N ALA A 17 5.07 -0.18 -8.79
CA ALA A 17 5.05 -1.35 -9.65
C ALA A 17 5.79 -1.13 -10.98
N GLY A 18 5.53 0.00 -11.64
CA GLY A 18 6.20 0.37 -12.90
C GLY A 18 7.68 0.62 -12.70
N LEU A 19 8.06 1.34 -11.64
CA LEU A 19 9.48 1.58 -11.30
C LEU A 19 10.22 0.30 -10.95
N THR A 20 9.59 -0.63 -10.24
CA THR A 20 10.19 -1.93 -9.91
C THR A 20 10.41 -2.76 -11.18
N ALA A 21 9.42 -2.83 -12.07
CA ALA A 21 9.57 -3.50 -13.36
C ALA A 21 10.69 -2.87 -14.20
N ALA A 22 10.71 -1.52 -14.28
CA ALA A 22 11.75 -0.77 -15.00
C ALA A 22 13.16 -1.06 -14.45
N TYR A 23 13.31 -1.00 -13.12
CA TYR A 23 14.57 -1.26 -12.43
C TYR A 23 15.13 -2.66 -12.76
N ARG A 24 14.27 -3.67 -12.74
CA ARG A 24 14.68 -5.03 -13.07
C ARG A 24 15.03 -5.19 -14.54
N LEU A 25 14.19 -4.69 -15.44
CA LEU A 25 14.38 -4.81 -16.89
C LEU A 25 15.64 -4.10 -17.39
N ILE A 26 15.92 -2.89 -16.87
CA ILE A 26 17.15 -2.17 -17.25
C ILE A 26 18.41 -2.95 -16.84
N ARG A 27 18.38 -3.60 -15.67
CA ARG A 27 19.49 -4.44 -15.19
C ARG A 27 19.67 -5.74 -15.98
N HIS A 28 18.61 -6.19 -16.68
CA HIS A 28 18.67 -7.31 -17.62
C HIS A 28 18.99 -6.86 -19.06
N GLY A 29 19.38 -5.60 -19.29
CA GLY A 29 19.82 -5.10 -20.57
C GLY A 29 18.71 -4.71 -21.55
N TYR A 30 17.47 -4.59 -21.09
CA TYR A 30 16.37 -4.07 -21.93
C TYR A 30 16.45 -2.55 -22.09
N ARG A 31 16.01 -2.06 -23.22
CA ARG A 31 15.79 -0.60 -23.44
C ARG A 31 14.43 -0.23 -22.85
N VAL A 32 14.44 0.56 -21.78
CA VAL A 32 13.21 0.90 -21.04
C VAL A 32 12.80 2.34 -21.34
N THR A 33 11.51 2.51 -21.65
CA THR A 33 10.85 3.81 -21.73
C THR A 33 9.71 3.86 -20.72
N ILE A 34 9.71 4.86 -19.83
CA ILE A 34 8.64 5.09 -18.84
C ILE A 34 7.83 6.30 -19.28
N VAL A 35 6.52 6.15 -19.32
CA VAL A 35 5.55 7.23 -19.59
C VAL A 35 4.76 7.50 -18.33
N ASP A 36 4.77 8.74 -17.83
CA ASP A 36 4.01 9.14 -16.66
C ASP A 36 3.34 10.50 -16.89
N ARG A 37 2.06 10.60 -16.53
CA ARG A 37 1.30 11.86 -16.64
C ARG A 37 1.68 12.90 -15.58
N GLY A 38 2.33 12.47 -14.51
CA GLY A 38 2.79 13.36 -13.44
C GLY A 38 3.97 14.21 -13.87
N SER A 39 4.16 15.36 -13.23
CA SER A 39 5.29 16.26 -13.45
C SER A 39 6.63 15.64 -13.10
N ALA A 40 6.65 14.60 -12.29
CA ALA A 40 7.79 13.74 -12.03
C ALA A 40 7.30 12.30 -11.84
N VAL A 41 8.14 11.34 -12.23
CA VAL A 41 7.88 9.92 -12.04
C VAL A 41 7.82 9.63 -10.53
N GLY A 42 6.82 8.86 -10.11
CA GLY A 42 6.55 8.62 -8.68
C GLY A 42 5.67 9.69 -8.01
N ASN A 43 5.25 10.71 -8.71
CA ASN A 43 4.45 11.82 -8.20
C ASN A 43 3.06 11.38 -7.68
N ALA A 44 2.53 10.29 -8.21
CA ALA A 44 1.27 9.71 -7.72
C ALA A 44 1.35 9.31 -6.23
N LEU A 45 2.54 8.96 -5.73
CA LEU A 45 2.79 8.62 -4.34
C LEU A 45 2.95 9.85 -3.44
N SER A 46 3.48 10.94 -4.00
CA SER A 46 3.80 12.16 -3.25
C SER A 46 2.81 13.30 -3.48
N GLY A 47 1.78 13.10 -4.35
CA GLY A 47 0.66 14.03 -4.57
C GLY A 47 0.99 15.38 -5.16
N GLY A 48 1.93 15.43 -6.06
CA GLY A 48 2.17 16.59 -6.90
C GLY A 48 3.32 17.51 -6.48
N ASP A 49 3.65 17.60 -5.20
CA ASP A 49 4.75 18.44 -4.73
C ASP A 49 5.76 17.62 -3.92
N LEU A 50 6.70 17.00 -4.65
CA LEU A 50 7.73 16.10 -4.12
C LEU A 50 8.69 16.77 -3.11
N GLN A 51 8.71 18.09 -3.06
CA GLN A 51 9.78 18.83 -2.34
C GLN A 51 9.40 19.25 -0.92
N GLN A 52 8.12 19.17 -0.51
CA GLN A 52 7.69 19.95 0.66
C GLN A 52 7.32 19.16 1.92
N VAL A 53 7.05 17.86 1.87
CA VAL A 53 6.77 17.09 3.09
C VAL A 53 7.35 15.69 2.97
N PRO A 54 8.20 15.26 3.93
CA PRO A 54 8.46 13.84 4.10
C PRO A 54 7.15 13.16 4.47
N ASP A 55 6.66 12.30 3.60
CA ASP A 55 5.52 11.43 3.88
C ASP A 55 6.08 10.19 4.59
N PRO A 56 6.00 10.10 5.94
CA PRO A 56 6.57 8.99 6.66
C PRO A 56 5.84 7.72 6.25
N PHE A 57 6.61 6.71 5.92
CA PHE A 57 6.08 5.47 5.41
C PHE A 57 6.39 4.31 6.35
N THR A 58 5.39 3.48 6.63
CA THR A 58 5.57 2.28 7.45
C THR A 58 5.79 1.05 6.57
N ILE A 59 6.76 0.21 6.98
CA ILE A 59 7.03 -1.09 6.37
C ILE A 59 6.84 -2.17 7.42
N LEU A 60 6.21 -3.27 7.02
CA LEU A 60 6.06 -4.45 7.86
C LEU A 60 7.20 -5.44 7.62
N GLY A 61 7.62 -6.16 8.65
CA GLY A 61 8.68 -7.17 8.52
C GLY A 61 8.37 -8.25 7.49
N CYS A 62 7.09 -8.57 7.28
CA CYS A 62 6.63 -9.53 6.28
C CYS A 62 6.68 -9.00 4.83
N HIS A 63 7.03 -7.73 4.60
CA HIS A 63 7.16 -7.14 3.26
C HIS A 63 8.52 -7.51 2.64
N HIS A 64 8.74 -8.79 2.36
CA HIS A 64 10.05 -9.32 1.99
C HIS A 64 10.57 -8.78 0.65
N ALA A 65 9.70 -8.58 -0.35
CA ALA A 65 10.12 -8.00 -1.63
C ALA A 65 10.51 -6.53 -1.49
N THR A 66 9.81 -5.79 -0.62
CA THR A 66 10.14 -4.39 -0.30
C THR A 66 11.49 -4.30 0.38
N HIS A 67 11.73 -5.12 1.41
CA HIS A 67 13.02 -5.19 2.10
C HIS A 67 14.15 -5.56 1.14
N ALA A 68 13.97 -6.60 0.33
CA ALA A 68 14.96 -7.03 -0.66
C ALA A 68 15.32 -5.89 -1.62
N LEU A 69 14.32 -5.14 -2.10
CA LEU A 69 14.56 -4.03 -3.02
C LEU A 69 15.28 -2.86 -2.31
N LEU A 70 14.89 -2.50 -1.08
CA LEU A 70 15.57 -1.47 -0.31
C LEU A 70 17.04 -1.82 -0.04
N HIS A 71 17.34 -3.07 0.29
CA HIS A 71 18.73 -3.54 0.44
C HIS A 71 19.54 -3.44 -0.86
N LEU A 72 18.92 -3.72 -2.01
CA LEU A 72 19.57 -3.54 -3.33
C LEU A 72 19.81 -2.06 -3.66
N LEU A 73 18.91 -1.17 -3.24
CA LEU A 73 19.02 0.27 -3.50
C LEU A 73 20.02 0.96 -2.54
N HIS A 74 20.22 0.40 -1.33
CA HIS A 74 21.04 0.98 -0.27
C HIS A 74 22.05 -0.02 0.31
N PRO A 75 22.97 -0.57 -0.50
CA PRO A 75 23.85 -1.66 -0.08
C PRO A 75 24.83 -1.29 1.03
N THR A 76 25.08 -0.01 1.26
CA THR A 76 26.03 0.48 2.28
C THR A 76 25.37 0.89 3.60
N GLN A 77 24.03 0.90 3.66
CA GLN A 77 23.31 1.28 4.87
C GLN A 77 23.16 0.08 5.81
N GLN A 78 23.49 0.27 7.09
CA GLN A 78 23.34 -0.78 8.12
C GLN A 78 21.88 -1.12 8.45
N GLN A 79 20.98 -0.16 8.31
CA GLN A 79 19.54 -0.32 8.60
C GLN A 79 18.69 0.35 7.49
N PRO A 80 18.63 -0.22 6.28
CA PRO A 80 17.81 0.35 5.21
C PRO A 80 16.32 0.30 5.53
N ASP A 81 15.90 -0.58 6.46
CA ASP A 81 14.49 -0.87 6.80
C ASP A 81 13.86 0.14 7.78
N GLY A 82 14.61 1.14 8.24
CA GLY A 82 14.10 2.18 9.13
C GLY A 82 14.10 1.81 10.63
N THR A 83 13.37 2.60 11.42
CA THR A 83 13.29 2.44 12.89
C THR A 83 12.08 1.60 13.25
N ILE A 84 12.28 0.58 14.10
CA ILE A 84 11.17 -0.25 14.61
C ILE A 84 10.35 0.56 15.61
N ILE A 85 9.02 0.56 15.42
CA ILE A 85 8.07 1.31 16.24
C ILE A 85 7.03 0.41 16.91
N PRO A 86 6.48 0.81 18.06
CA PRO A 86 5.37 0.12 18.69
C PRO A 86 4.05 0.35 17.92
N LEU A 87 3.16 -0.65 17.99
CA LEU A 87 1.77 -0.54 17.59
C LEU A 87 0.92 -0.31 18.84
N GLU A 88 0.16 0.76 18.84
CA GLU A 88 -0.67 1.15 19.97
C GLU A 88 -2.13 1.33 19.54
N PHE A 89 -3.03 1.11 20.47
CA PHE A 89 -4.48 1.28 20.28
C PHE A 89 -5.01 2.27 21.30
N ARG A 90 -5.76 3.27 20.84
CA ARG A 90 -6.50 4.16 21.71
C ARG A 90 -7.85 3.53 22.05
N LEU A 91 -8.05 3.25 23.32
CA LEU A 91 -9.33 2.73 23.82
C LEU A 91 -10.35 3.88 24.03
N PRO A 92 -11.66 3.56 24.11
CA PRO A 92 -12.71 4.58 24.31
C PRO A 92 -12.57 5.41 25.59
N ASN A 93 -11.92 4.85 26.62
CA ASN A 93 -11.62 5.55 27.86
C ASN A 93 -10.41 6.50 27.76
N GLY A 94 -9.82 6.66 26.56
CA GLY A 94 -8.65 7.48 26.30
C GLY A 94 -7.30 6.81 26.61
N SER A 95 -7.28 5.63 27.23
CA SER A 95 -6.03 4.92 27.52
C SER A 95 -5.40 4.36 26.24
N LEU A 96 -4.07 4.27 26.23
CA LEU A 96 -3.31 3.61 25.16
C LEU A 96 -2.89 2.21 25.60
N VAL A 97 -3.08 1.24 24.73
CA VAL A 97 -2.68 -0.14 24.93
C VAL A 97 -1.72 -0.55 23.82
N HIS A 98 -0.55 -1.07 24.23
CA HIS A 98 0.45 -1.56 23.29
C HIS A 98 0.12 -2.99 22.84
N TYR A 99 0.30 -3.27 21.55
CA TYR A 99 0.34 -4.65 21.08
C TYR A 99 1.65 -5.31 21.53
N PRO A 100 1.60 -6.38 22.34
CA PRO A 100 2.82 -7.01 22.83
C PRO A 100 3.60 -7.66 21.68
N ARG A 101 4.91 -7.61 21.78
CA ARG A 101 5.81 -8.30 20.85
C ARG A 101 6.82 -9.11 21.65
N THR A 102 6.60 -10.42 21.69
CA THR A 102 7.47 -11.35 22.40
C THR A 102 8.37 -12.09 21.40
N ALA A 103 9.62 -12.32 21.78
CA ALA A 103 10.62 -12.98 20.94
C ALA A 103 10.56 -14.51 20.99
N PHE A 104 9.40 -15.08 21.28
CA PHE A 104 9.22 -16.53 21.23
C PHE A 104 9.21 -17.03 19.78
N PRO A 105 9.64 -18.27 19.53
CA PRO A 105 9.51 -18.88 18.21
C PRO A 105 8.05 -19.03 17.80
N SER A 106 7.84 -19.06 16.50
CA SER A 106 6.53 -19.33 15.88
C SER A 106 6.08 -20.79 16.18
N PRO A 107 4.80 -21.04 16.50
CA PRO A 107 3.66 -20.12 16.65
C PRO A 107 3.49 -19.51 18.05
N LEU A 108 4.33 -19.88 19.01
CA LEU A 108 4.17 -19.53 20.42
C LEU A 108 4.10 -18.01 20.67
N HIS A 109 4.86 -17.23 19.90
CA HIS A 109 4.83 -15.76 20.03
C HIS A 109 3.42 -15.18 19.77
N THR A 110 2.70 -15.70 18.78
CA THR A 110 1.34 -15.25 18.42
C THR A 110 0.37 -15.51 19.58
N TRP A 111 0.42 -16.72 20.15
CA TRP A 111 -0.39 -17.09 21.30
C TRP A 111 -0.12 -16.20 22.51
N VAL A 112 1.16 -16.04 22.86
CA VAL A 112 1.56 -15.21 24.01
C VAL A 112 1.16 -13.74 23.78
N ASN A 113 1.38 -13.21 22.58
CA ASN A 113 1.00 -11.83 22.27
C ASN A 113 -0.52 -11.64 22.34
N LEU A 114 -1.30 -12.54 21.78
CA LEU A 114 -2.77 -12.49 21.85
C LEU A 114 -3.28 -12.55 23.30
N LEU A 115 -2.75 -13.46 24.11
CA LEU A 115 -3.17 -13.62 25.52
C LEU A 115 -2.75 -12.41 26.37
N ARG A 116 -1.67 -11.74 26.05
CA ARG A 116 -1.19 -10.54 26.75
C ARG A 116 -1.81 -9.24 26.26
N PHE A 117 -2.45 -9.24 25.09
CA PHE A 117 -3.03 -8.03 24.52
C PHE A 117 -4.33 -7.63 25.23
N THR A 118 -4.28 -6.61 26.06
CA THR A 118 -5.40 -6.16 26.90
C THR A 118 -6.46 -5.36 26.14
N GLY A 119 -6.22 -5.02 24.86
CA GLY A 119 -7.20 -4.34 23.99
C GLY A 119 -8.43 -5.21 23.65
N ILE A 120 -8.34 -6.54 23.84
CA ILE A 120 -9.42 -7.50 23.61
C ILE A 120 -9.82 -8.14 24.93
N PRO A 121 -11.12 -8.27 25.25
CA PRO A 121 -11.61 -8.97 26.46
C PRO A 121 -11.14 -10.42 26.50
N TRP A 122 -10.86 -10.95 27.71
CA TRP A 122 -10.29 -12.30 27.92
C TRP A 122 -11.07 -13.41 27.22
N LYS A 123 -12.41 -13.40 27.33
CA LYS A 123 -13.26 -14.42 26.70
C LYS A 123 -13.13 -14.42 25.16
N GLU A 124 -12.98 -13.24 24.58
CA GLU A 124 -12.85 -13.07 23.12
C GLU A 124 -11.47 -13.50 22.63
N ARG A 125 -10.41 -13.28 23.44
CA ARG A 125 -9.05 -13.78 23.12
C ARG A 125 -9.02 -15.31 23.01
N TRP A 126 -9.72 -16.02 23.91
CA TRP A 126 -9.81 -17.49 23.85
C TRP A 126 -10.54 -17.97 22.59
N ARG A 127 -11.63 -17.32 22.22
CA ARG A 127 -12.35 -17.67 20.99
C ARG A 127 -11.49 -17.40 19.74
N LEU A 128 -10.77 -16.29 19.74
CA LEU A 128 -9.85 -15.98 18.64
C LEU A 128 -8.69 -16.96 18.57
N ALA A 129 -8.22 -17.44 19.71
CA ALA A 129 -7.13 -18.40 19.82
C ALA A 129 -7.42 -19.71 19.05
N SER A 130 -8.63 -20.27 19.16
CA SER A 130 -9.01 -21.48 18.41
C SER A 130 -9.00 -21.25 16.88
N TRP A 131 -9.31 -20.02 16.41
CA TRP A 131 -9.22 -19.67 15.01
C TRP A 131 -7.76 -19.46 14.54
N VAL A 132 -6.91 -18.91 15.38
CA VAL A 132 -5.48 -18.80 15.12
C VAL A 132 -4.86 -20.16 14.86
N GLU A 133 -5.23 -21.17 15.64
CA GLU A 133 -4.79 -22.56 15.46
C GLU A 133 -5.23 -23.12 14.10
N GLN A 134 -6.50 -23.00 13.76
CA GLN A 134 -7.03 -23.45 12.47
C GLN A 134 -6.36 -22.77 11.27
N LEU A 135 -6.12 -21.44 11.36
CA LEU A 135 -5.43 -20.68 10.32
C LEU A 135 -3.94 -21.03 10.21
N TRP A 136 -3.37 -21.56 11.31
CA TRP A 136 -1.98 -21.99 11.36
C TRP A 136 -1.79 -23.38 10.76
N GLU A 137 -2.64 -24.34 11.14
CA GLU A 137 -2.57 -25.73 10.67
C GLU A 137 -3.08 -25.89 9.24
N GLY A 138 -3.96 -25.01 8.79
CA GLY A 138 -4.47 -24.99 7.43
C GLY A 138 -3.40 -24.58 6.44
N GLU A 139 -2.70 -25.54 5.87
CA GLU A 139 -1.86 -25.34 4.70
C GLU A 139 -2.76 -24.84 3.54
N THR A 140 -2.74 -23.55 3.28
CA THR A 140 -2.96 -22.97 1.97
C THR A 140 -4.31 -22.42 1.59
N GLU A 141 -5.46 -22.98 1.86
CA GLU A 141 -6.71 -22.38 1.38
C GLU A 141 -7.65 -21.97 2.53
N LEU A 142 -7.91 -20.66 2.61
CA LEU A 142 -8.94 -20.15 3.49
C LEU A 142 -10.32 -20.68 3.05
N PRO A 143 -11.26 -20.89 3.99
CA PRO A 143 -12.62 -21.28 3.64
C PRO A 143 -13.21 -20.40 2.54
N ALA A 144 -13.78 -20.99 1.50
CA ALA A 144 -14.26 -20.29 0.32
C ALA A 144 -15.37 -19.27 0.64
N ASP A 145 -16.13 -19.48 1.71
CA ASP A 145 -17.19 -18.59 2.17
C ASP A 145 -16.67 -17.23 2.67
N LEU A 146 -15.39 -17.14 3.08
CA LEU A 146 -14.80 -15.89 3.58
C LEU A 146 -14.75 -14.79 2.52
N GLU A 147 -14.64 -15.13 1.24
CA GLU A 147 -14.69 -14.14 0.16
C GLU A 147 -16.08 -13.54 -0.05
N HIS A 148 -17.14 -14.25 0.36
CA HIS A 148 -18.54 -13.84 0.18
C HIS A 148 -19.15 -13.16 1.40
N ARG A 149 -18.42 -13.04 2.51
CA ARG A 149 -18.84 -12.42 3.77
C ARG A 149 -18.04 -11.18 4.07
N THR A 150 -18.65 -10.24 4.80
CA THR A 150 -17.87 -9.12 5.35
C THR A 150 -16.98 -9.58 6.51
N ALA A 151 -15.90 -8.85 6.74
CA ALA A 151 -15.01 -9.12 7.87
C ALA A 151 -15.72 -8.93 9.21
N ASP A 152 -16.66 -7.98 9.31
CA ASP A 152 -17.45 -7.72 10.53
C ASP A 152 -18.38 -8.89 10.84
N ASP A 153 -19.12 -9.42 9.84
CA ASP A 153 -19.99 -10.59 9.99
C ASP A 153 -19.18 -11.83 10.42
N TRP A 154 -18.01 -12.01 9.80
CA TRP A 154 -17.14 -13.14 10.15
C TRP A 154 -16.62 -13.02 11.60
N LEU A 155 -16.05 -11.87 11.99
CA LEU A 155 -15.56 -11.65 13.34
C LEU A 155 -16.66 -11.83 14.38
N THR A 156 -17.86 -11.33 14.10
CA THR A 156 -19.03 -11.54 14.98
C THR A 156 -19.36 -13.03 15.11
N SER A 157 -19.33 -13.79 14.02
CA SER A 157 -19.63 -15.24 14.03
C SER A 157 -18.62 -16.06 14.83
N ILE A 158 -17.36 -15.62 14.92
CA ILE A 158 -16.34 -16.24 15.78
C ILE A 158 -16.31 -15.67 17.21
N GLY A 159 -17.31 -14.85 17.56
CA GLY A 159 -17.57 -14.39 18.91
C GLY A 159 -16.78 -13.16 19.34
N GLN A 160 -16.34 -12.34 18.39
CA GLN A 160 -15.84 -11.00 18.68
C GLN A 160 -17.03 -10.07 18.90
N SER A 161 -16.98 -9.23 19.93
CA SER A 161 -18.05 -8.24 20.18
C SER A 161 -17.95 -7.06 19.21
N GLY A 162 -19.07 -6.42 18.94
CA GLY A 162 -19.09 -5.20 18.14
C GLY A 162 -18.23 -4.07 18.75
N GLN A 163 -17.98 -4.08 20.06
CA GLN A 163 -17.04 -3.15 20.69
C GLN A 163 -15.60 -3.48 20.29
N THR A 164 -15.18 -4.74 20.37
CA THR A 164 -13.85 -5.17 19.94
C THR A 164 -13.64 -4.91 18.44
N CYS A 165 -14.66 -5.17 17.63
CA CYS A 165 -14.60 -4.86 16.20
C CYS A 165 -14.33 -3.36 15.95
N ARG A 166 -15.07 -2.47 16.60
CA ARG A 166 -14.88 -1.02 16.45
C ARG A 166 -13.57 -0.49 17.03
N VAL A 167 -13.09 -1.06 18.13
CA VAL A 167 -11.94 -0.49 18.87
C VAL A 167 -10.60 -1.06 18.39
N VAL A 168 -10.57 -2.31 17.96
CA VAL A 168 -9.34 -3.02 17.62
C VAL A 168 -9.30 -3.37 16.14
N TRP A 169 -10.29 -4.16 15.68
CA TRP A 169 -10.20 -4.76 14.36
C TRP A 169 -10.43 -3.76 13.22
N ASN A 170 -11.36 -2.82 13.38
CA ASN A 170 -11.61 -1.83 12.32
C ASN A 170 -10.45 -0.86 12.11
N PRO A 171 -9.88 -0.21 13.15
CA PRO A 171 -8.70 0.63 12.97
C PRO A 171 -7.50 -0.15 12.41
N LEU A 172 -7.35 -1.42 12.79
CA LEU A 172 -6.29 -2.28 12.28
C LEU A 172 -6.47 -2.61 10.80
N ALA A 173 -7.70 -2.99 10.39
CA ALA A 173 -8.03 -3.25 8.99
C ALA A 173 -7.83 -2.01 8.12
N GLN A 174 -8.31 -0.86 8.57
CA GLN A 174 -8.16 0.41 7.88
C GLN A 174 -6.70 0.83 7.75
N TRP A 175 -5.89 0.63 8.79
CA TRP A 175 -4.45 0.93 8.69
C TRP A 175 -3.72 0.01 7.71
N LEU A 176 -4.00 -1.31 7.72
CA LEU A 176 -3.33 -2.28 6.85
C LEU A 176 -3.78 -2.22 5.40
N THR A 177 -5.06 -1.90 5.16
CA THR A 177 -5.67 -2.05 3.83
C THR A 177 -6.41 -0.81 3.34
N GLY A 178 -6.67 0.16 4.21
CA GLY A 178 -7.53 1.30 3.93
C GLY A 178 -9.03 0.94 3.86
N ASN A 179 -9.43 -0.29 4.14
CA ASN A 179 -10.82 -0.75 4.03
C ASN A 179 -11.46 -0.95 5.41
N ASP A 180 -12.76 -0.69 5.49
CA ASP A 180 -13.58 -0.87 6.69
C ASP A 180 -14.07 -2.31 6.82
N LEU A 181 -14.18 -2.83 8.05
CA LEU A 181 -14.65 -4.21 8.30
C LEU A 181 -16.03 -4.50 7.73
N GLY A 182 -16.93 -3.52 7.75
CA GLY A 182 -18.29 -3.67 7.26
C GLY A 182 -18.37 -3.75 5.73
N THR A 183 -17.32 -3.36 5.03
CA THR A 183 -17.28 -3.32 3.56
C THR A 183 -16.30 -4.30 2.96
N MET A 184 -15.22 -4.67 3.65
CA MET A 184 -14.21 -5.60 3.13
C MET A 184 -14.61 -7.05 3.33
N SER A 185 -14.13 -7.94 2.45
CA SER A 185 -14.32 -9.38 2.61
C SER A 185 -13.51 -9.95 3.78
N ALA A 186 -14.02 -11.00 4.40
CA ALA A 186 -13.32 -11.70 5.46
C ALA A 186 -12.02 -12.37 4.94
N ASP A 187 -11.99 -12.86 3.69
CA ASP A 187 -10.78 -13.39 3.04
C ASP A 187 -9.69 -12.31 2.98
N ALA A 188 -10.05 -11.10 2.50
CA ALA A 188 -9.10 -9.99 2.43
C ALA A 188 -8.57 -9.58 3.81
N PHE A 189 -9.45 -9.54 4.82
CA PHE A 189 -9.08 -9.27 6.20
C PHE A 189 -8.06 -10.31 6.72
N VAL A 190 -8.38 -11.59 6.62
CA VAL A 190 -7.49 -12.66 7.11
C VAL A 190 -6.16 -12.66 6.37
N ARG A 191 -6.15 -12.49 5.04
CA ARG A 191 -4.92 -12.39 4.24
C ARG A 191 -4.06 -11.19 4.62
N SER A 192 -4.67 -10.10 5.08
CA SER A 192 -3.93 -8.94 5.56
C SER A 192 -3.31 -9.16 6.93
N MET A 193 -3.98 -9.93 7.80
CA MET A 193 -3.54 -10.19 9.17
C MET A 193 -2.52 -11.34 9.26
N LYS A 194 -2.71 -12.40 8.47
CA LYS A 194 -1.90 -13.64 8.55
C LYS A 194 -0.40 -13.37 8.43
N PRO A 195 0.12 -12.65 7.43
CA PRO A 195 1.55 -12.40 7.30
C PRO A 195 2.15 -11.60 8.46
N VAL A 196 1.37 -10.69 9.05
CA VAL A 196 1.83 -9.79 10.11
C VAL A 196 1.83 -10.48 11.48
N PHE A 197 0.75 -11.20 11.80
CA PHE A 197 0.50 -11.68 13.16
C PHE A 197 0.67 -13.19 13.32
N LEU A 198 0.58 -13.97 12.24
CA LEU A 198 0.63 -15.44 12.27
C LEU A 198 1.89 -16.03 11.65
N SER A 199 2.82 -15.23 11.17
CA SER A 199 4.09 -15.68 10.59
C SER A 199 5.21 -15.72 11.65
N THR A 200 6.38 -15.20 11.36
CA THR A 200 7.51 -15.18 12.31
C THR A 200 7.54 -13.91 13.15
N HIS A 201 8.25 -13.93 14.29
CA HIS A 201 8.44 -12.74 15.10
C HIS A 201 9.08 -11.55 14.30
N PRO A 202 10.07 -11.74 13.41
CA PRO A 202 10.55 -10.68 12.54
C PRO A 202 9.47 -10.10 11.62
N ASP A 203 8.58 -10.93 11.09
CA ASP A 203 7.51 -10.51 10.16
C ASP A 203 6.49 -9.56 10.81
N SER A 204 6.30 -9.67 12.13
CA SER A 204 5.41 -8.78 12.90
C SER A 204 6.01 -7.41 13.22
N ARG A 205 7.24 -7.10 12.78
CA ARG A 205 7.86 -5.79 13.00
C ARG A 205 7.18 -4.74 12.17
N ILE A 206 6.99 -3.58 12.80
CA ILE A 206 6.55 -2.37 12.12
C ILE A 206 7.73 -1.40 12.17
N SER A 207 8.21 -0.99 11.01
CA SER A 207 9.28 -0.01 10.90
C SER A 207 8.78 1.25 10.22
N VAL A 208 9.28 2.40 10.63
CA VAL A 208 9.05 3.67 9.95
C VAL A 208 10.33 4.08 9.22
N LEU A 209 10.20 4.42 7.96
CA LEU A 209 11.27 5.08 7.21
C LEU A 209 11.33 6.55 7.66
N GLN A 210 12.49 6.97 8.15
CA GLN A 210 12.72 8.36 8.57
C GLN A 210 12.73 9.32 7.38
N ASP A 211 13.19 8.83 6.23
CA ASP A 211 13.16 9.56 4.98
C ASP A 211 11.86 9.23 4.20
N SER A 212 11.51 10.11 3.28
CA SER A 212 10.33 9.89 2.44
C SER A 212 10.51 8.69 1.49
N LEU A 213 9.39 8.11 1.05
CA LEU A 213 9.39 7.09 -0.01
C LEU A 213 10.11 7.59 -1.28
N LEU A 214 10.05 8.89 -1.55
CA LEU A 214 10.79 9.53 -2.64
C LEU A 214 12.29 9.30 -2.51
N THR A 215 12.85 9.61 -1.34
CA THR A 215 14.31 9.54 -1.10
C THR A 215 14.80 8.11 -1.00
N ARG A 216 14.01 7.24 -0.37
CA ARG A 216 14.42 5.85 -0.10
C ARG A 216 14.19 4.91 -1.27
N PHE A 217 13.19 5.17 -2.09
CA PHE A 217 12.76 4.25 -3.13
C PHE A 217 12.85 4.86 -4.53
N ILE A 218 12.18 6.00 -4.77
CA ILE A 218 12.00 6.55 -6.11
C ILE A 218 13.32 7.09 -6.67
N GLN A 219 13.99 7.99 -5.95
CA GLN A 219 15.24 8.62 -6.42
C GLN A 219 16.36 7.61 -6.71
N PRO A 220 16.64 6.61 -5.85
CA PRO A 220 17.64 5.59 -6.15
C PRO A 220 17.31 4.78 -7.41
N ILE A 221 16.04 4.42 -7.62
CA ILE A 221 15.62 3.72 -8.85
C ILE A 221 15.83 4.61 -10.07
N ILE A 222 15.38 5.87 -10.03
CA ILE A 222 15.56 6.82 -11.14
C ILE A 222 17.05 6.97 -11.48
N LYS A 223 17.93 7.04 -10.48
CA LYS A 223 19.38 7.10 -10.69
C LYS A 223 19.89 5.89 -11.49
N VAL A 224 19.45 4.68 -11.11
CA VAL A 224 19.83 3.46 -11.84
C VAL A 224 19.27 3.47 -13.28
N LEU A 225 18.04 3.92 -13.46
CA LEU A 225 17.40 4.02 -14.78
C LEU A 225 18.15 4.99 -15.71
N ILE A 226 18.55 6.16 -15.20
CA ILE A 226 19.34 7.14 -15.96
C ILE A 226 20.71 6.56 -16.33
N GLN A 227 21.38 5.89 -15.39
CA GLN A 227 22.68 5.24 -15.65
C GLN A 227 22.58 4.13 -16.71
N GLY A 228 21.43 3.44 -16.78
CA GLY A 228 21.13 2.42 -17.78
C GLY A 228 20.56 2.99 -19.09
N ASN A 229 20.58 4.32 -19.31
CA ASN A 229 20.05 5.00 -20.48
C ASN A 229 18.54 4.75 -20.72
N ALA A 230 17.74 4.61 -19.66
CA ALA A 230 16.30 4.58 -19.81
C ALA A 230 15.75 5.95 -20.25
N THR A 231 14.73 5.93 -21.08
CA THR A 231 13.97 7.14 -21.46
C THR A 231 12.85 7.35 -20.45
N ILE A 232 12.81 8.51 -19.81
CA ILE A 232 11.77 8.87 -18.83
C ILE A 232 10.99 10.06 -19.40
N LEU A 233 9.69 9.88 -19.61
CA LEU A 233 8.78 10.86 -20.19
C LEU A 233 7.75 11.30 -19.12
N PRO A 234 8.07 12.29 -18.27
CA PRO A 234 7.10 12.91 -17.36
C PRO A 234 6.15 13.83 -18.14
N ASN A 235 5.05 14.28 -17.52
CA ASN A 235 3.99 15.09 -18.13
C ASN A 235 3.45 14.50 -19.44
N THR A 236 3.54 13.18 -19.59
CA THR A 236 3.20 12.49 -20.83
C THR A 236 2.07 11.49 -20.55
N GLU A 237 1.00 11.58 -21.33
CA GLU A 237 -0.19 10.75 -21.16
C GLU A 237 -0.38 9.84 -22.38
N ALA A 238 -0.54 8.55 -22.10
CA ALA A 238 -1.00 7.58 -23.09
C ALA A 238 -2.50 7.75 -23.32
N THR A 239 -2.91 7.81 -24.59
CA THR A 239 -4.31 8.02 -24.98
C THR A 239 -4.95 6.81 -25.63
N GLN A 240 -4.15 5.94 -26.27
CA GLN A 240 -4.68 4.77 -26.97
C GLN A 240 -3.61 3.67 -27.12
N LEU A 241 -4.04 2.42 -27.01
CA LEU A 241 -3.25 1.26 -27.36
C LEU A 241 -3.57 0.82 -28.79
N HIS A 242 -2.56 0.90 -29.67
CA HIS A 242 -2.66 0.33 -31.00
C HIS A 242 -2.27 -1.14 -30.97
N TYR A 243 -3.03 -1.96 -31.70
CA TYR A 243 -2.79 -3.40 -31.71
C TYR A 243 -2.99 -3.98 -33.11
N LYS A 244 -2.31 -5.08 -33.35
CA LYS A 244 -2.46 -5.88 -34.58
C LYS A 244 -2.57 -7.35 -34.16
N GLN A 245 -3.68 -8.00 -34.50
CA GLN A 245 -4.01 -9.34 -34.00
C GLN A 245 -4.05 -9.35 -32.44
N ASP A 246 -3.30 -10.24 -31.80
CA ASP A 246 -3.24 -10.37 -30.33
C ASP A 246 -1.92 -9.79 -29.76
N ARG A 247 -1.42 -8.70 -30.37
CA ARG A 247 -0.21 -7.97 -29.93
C ARG A 247 -0.43 -6.47 -29.96
N ILE A 248 0.14 -5.77 -28.98
CA ILE A 248 0.30 -4.30 -29.04
C ILE A 248 1.33 -3.97 -30.12
N SER A 249 1.00 -3.03 -31.01
CA SER A 249 1.88 -2.49 -32.02
C SER A 249 2.42 -1.10 -31.68
N GLY A 250 1.83 -0.42 -30.72
CA GLY A 250 2.28 0.88 -30.23
C GLY A 250 1.34 1.50 -29.21
N VAL A 251 1.83 2.52 -28.53
CA VAL A 251 1.07 3.36 -27.60
C VAL A 251 1.05 4.77 -28.14
N GLN A 252 -0.13 5.32 -28.38
CA GLN A 252 -0.30 6.71 -28.80
C GLN A 252 -0.26 7.62 -27.58
N LEU A 253 0.50 8.69 -27.67
CA LEU A 253 0.59 9.73 -26.66
C LEU A 253 -0.33 10.91 -26.99
N ARG A 254 -0.59 11.76 -25.98
CA ARG A 254 -1.47 12.94 -26.15
C ARG A 254 -0.99 13.93 -27.22
N ASP A 255 0.30 14.02 -27.45
CA ASP A 255 0.91 14.86 -28.49
C ASP A 255 0.79 14.28 -29.90
N GLY A 256 0.18 13.11 -30.05
CA GLY A 256 0.01 12.39 -31.31
C GLY A 256 1.18 11.47 -31.65
N SER A 257 2.27 11.49 -30.90
CA SER A 257 3.41 10.58 -31.13
C SER A 257 3.06 9.13 -30.81
N LEU A 258 3.73 8.18 -31.48
CA LEU A 258 3.52 6.74 -31.32
C LEU A 258 4.80 6.10 -30.79
N LEU A 259 4.71 5.51 -29.59
CA LEU A 259 5.78 4.71 -29.01
C LEU A 259 5.63 3.23 -29.39
N GLN A 260 6.66 2.66 -30.00
CA GLN A 260 6.72 1.25 -30.36
C GLN A 260 7.77 0.53 -29.54
N ALA A 261 7.44 -0.69 -29.10
CA ALA A 261 8.35 -1.56 -28.34
C ALA A 261 8.01 -3.04 -28.56
N ASP A 262 8.92 -3.91 -28.14
CA ASP A 262 8.69 -5.36 -28.16
C ASP A 262 7.70 -5.78 -27.08
N TRP A 263 7.74 -5.11 -25.90
CA TRP A 263 6.92 -5.37 -24.72
C TRP A 263 6.28 -4.11 -24.16
N TYR A 264 5.13 -4.29 -23.54
CA TYR A 264 4.38 -3.22 -22.89
C TYR A 264 3.97 -3.67 -21.50
N VAL A 265 4.26 -2.84 -20.48
CA VAL A 265 3.80 -3.02 -19.10
C VAL A 265 2.92 -1.85 -18.76
N THR A 266 1.65 -2.10 -18.42
CA THR A 266 0.80 -1.06 -17.88
C THR A 266 0.76 -1.15 -16.37
N ALA A 267 1.28 -0.11 -15.71
CA ALA A 267 1.27 0.08 -14.26
C ALA A 267 0.28 1.18 -13.83
N LEU A 268 -0.76 1.36 -14.63
CA LEU A 268 -1.86 2.29 -14.39
C LEU A 268 -2.92 1.64 -13.50
N PRO A 269 -3.62 2.42 -12.65
CA PRO A 269 -4.80 1.93 -11.95
C PRO A 269 -5.90 1.48 -12.94
N PRO A 270 -6.81 0.55 -12.55
CA PRO A 270 -7.86 0.05 -13.44
C PRO A 270 -8.69 1.15 -14.13
N GLN A 271 -9.05 2.20 -13.39
CA GLN A 271 -9.85 3.33 -13.90
C GLN A 271 -9.14 4.14 -14.99
N GLN A 272 -7.81 4.14 -15.01
CA GLN A 272 -7.01 4.81 -16.05
C GLN A 272 -6.65 3.86 -17.19
N LEU A 273 -6.53 2.58 -16.92
CA LEU A 273 -6.22 1.57 -17.92
C LEU A 273 -7.42 1.26 -18.81
N THR A 274 -8.60 1.03 -18.20
CA THR A 274 -9.81 0.60 -18.93
C THR A 274 -10.15 1.48 -20.13
N PRO A 275 -10.07 2.83 -20.08
CA PRO A 275 -10.33 3.68 -21.24
C PRO A 275 -9.32 3.54 -22.39
N LEU A 276 -8.12 3.03 -22.11
CA LEU A 276 -7.09 2.80 -23.13
C LEU A 276 -7.26 1.48 -23.87
N LEU A 277 -8.04 0.55 -23.29
CA LEU A 277 -8.25 -0.78 -23.84
C LEU A 277 -9.27 -0.71 -25.01
N PRO A 278 -9.03 -1.43 -26.11
CA PRO A 278 -10.02 -1.56 -27.15
C PRO A 278 -11.32 -2.20 -26.64
N GLU A 279 -12.48 -1.65 -26.99
CA GLU A 279 -13.79 -2.15 -26.57
C GLU A 279 -13.97 -3.65 -26.86
N ARG A 280 -13.48 -4.12 -28.01
CA ARG A 280 -13.52 -5.54 -28.36
C ARG A 280 -12.75 -6.43 -27.38
N TRP A 281 -11.76 -5.91 -26.65
CA TRP A 281 -11.05 -6.71 -25.65
C TRP A 281 -11.85 -6.82 -24.35
N LEU A 282 -12.56 -5.77 -23.97
CA LEU A 282 -13.48 -5.77 -22.83
C LEU A 282 -14.65 -6.73 -23.03
N THR A 283 -15.06 -6.97 -24.29
CA THR A 283 -16.15 -7.91 -24.61
C THR A 283 -15.66 -9.34 -24.84
N ARG A 284 -14.45 -9.51 -25.41
CA ARG A 284 -13.92 -10.82 -25.81
C ARG A 284 -13.21 -11.57 -24.69
N TYR A 285 -12.49 -10.85 -23.81
CA TYR A 285 -11.66 -11.46 -22.79
C TYR A 285 -12.20 -11.17 -21.39
N ALA A 286 -12.67 -12.19 -20.68
CA ALA A 286 -13.09 -12.08 -19.27
C ALA A 286 -11.98 -11.42 -18.40
N TYR A 287 -10.72 -11.63 -18.74
CA TYR A 287 -9.56 -11.02 -18.12
C TYR A 287 -9.59 -9.49 -18.10
N PHE A 288 -10.03 -8.84 -19.17
CA PHE A 288 -10.16 -7.38 -19.22
C PHE A 288 -11.53 -6.91 -18.71
N GLN A 289 -12.57 -7.70 -18.92
CA GLN A 289 -13.92 -7.40 -18.44
C GLN A 289 -13.93 -7.24 -16.92
N GLN A 290 -13.25 -8.12 -16.20
CA GLN A 290 -13.21 -8.08 -14.73
C GLN A 290 -12.57 -6.79 -14.16
N LEU A 291 -11.78 -6.04 -14.95
CA LEU A 291 -11.20 -4.76 -14.51
C LEU A 291 -12.28 -3.71 -14.24
N THR A 292 -13.41 -3.77 -14.90
CA THR A 292 -14.53 -2.85 -14.71
C THR A 292 -15.26 -3.06 -13.38
N GLU A 293 -15.08 -4.22 -12.75
CA GLU A 293 -15.65 -4.57 -11.46
C GLU A 293 -14.78 -4.07 -10.28
N LEU A 294 -13.53 -3.70 -10.56
CA LEU A 294 -12.63 -3.20 -9.54
C LEU A 294 -12.96 -1.75 -9.16
N GLN A 295 -13.39 -1.57 -7.93
CA GLN A 295 -13.71 -0.25 -7.37
C GLN A 295 -12.56 0.24 -6.51
N SER A 296 -12.41 1.55 -6.44
CA SER A 296 -11.43 2.19 -5.57
C SER A 296 -12.10 3.19 -4.63
N ILE A 297 -11.46 3.46 -3.51
CA ILE A 297 -11.87 4.43 -2.51
C ILE A 297 -10.81 5.52 -2.39
N ASP A 298 -11.22 6.69 -1.97
CA ASP A 298 -10.34 7.83 -1.75
C ASP A 298 -9.56 7.66 -0.44
N ARG A 299 -8.40 8.27 -0.38
CA ARG A 299 -7.60 8.35 0.84
C ARG A 299 -7.29 9.80 1.16
N THR A 300 -7.61 10.21 2.37
CA THR A 300 -7.26 11.52 2.88
C THR A 300 -6.18 11.40 3.94
N MET A 301 -5.17 12.24 3.82
CA MET A 301 -4.06 12.36 4.75
C MET A 301 -3.99 13.79 5.26
N LEU A 302 -3.76 13.92 6.55
CA LEU A 302 -3.56 15.18 7.22
C LEU A 302 -2.18 15.19 7.85
N HIS A 303 -1.30 16.05 7.35
CA HIS A 303 0.03 16.23 7.88
C HIS A 303 0.07 17.50 8.73
N LEU A 304 0.47 17.33 9.97
CA LEU A 304 0.56 18.39 10.94
C LEU A 304 1.98 18.42 11.50
N HIS A 305 2.46 19.60 11.85
CA HIS A 305 3.63 19.68 12.69
C HIS A 305 3.40 20.57 13.90
N ALA A 306 3.98 20.18 15.01
CA ALA A 306 4.01 20.96 16.24
C ALA A 306 5.43 21.28 16.65
N VAL A 307 5.62 22.45 17.23
CA VAL A 307 6.88 22.85 17.87
C VAL A 307 6.85 22.27 19.28
N GLN A 308 7.49 21.14 19.44
CA GLN A 308 7.68 20.45 20.72
C GLN A 308 8.88 19.52 20.62
N PRO A 309 9.47 19.12 21.76
CA PRO A 309 10.60 18.18 21.77
C PRO A 309 10.29 16.92 20.96
N CYS A 310 11.34 16.39 20.34
CA CYS A 310 11.28 15.19 19.54
C CYS A 310 10.60 14.04 20.29
N ALA A 311 9.49 13.57 19.75
CA ALA A 311 8.84 12.37 20.23
C ALA A 311 9.48 11.13 19.59
N THR A 312 9.56 10.04 20.35
CA THR A 312 9.91 8.74 19.76
C THR A 312 8.88 8.35 18.71
N PRO A 313 9.28 7.87 17.52
CA PRO A 313 8.33 7.44 16.50
C PRO A 313 7.40 6.36 17.04
N ARG A 314 6.10 6.49 16.76
CA ARG A 314 5.08 5.54 17.21
C ARG A 314 3.86 5.58 16.28
N LEU A 315 3.17 4.47 16.20
CA LEU A 315 1.92 4.33 15.46
C LEU A 315 0.76 4.09 16.44
N VAL A 316 -0.22 4.97 16.42
CA VAL A 316 -1.43 4.84 17.26
C VAL A 316 -2.64 4.64 16.36
N LEU A 317 -3.35 3.53 16.55
CA LEU A 317 -4.63 3.26 15.92
C LEU A 317 -5.74 3.90 16.74
N LEU A 318 -6.63 4.60 16.06
CA LEU A 318 -7.66 5.43 16.65
C LEU A 318 -9.04 4.79 16.45
N SER A 319 -9.85 4.79 17.49
CA SER A 319 -11.25 4.34 17.44
C SER A 319 -12.19 5.49 17.79
N GLY A 320 -13.39 5.50 17.18
CA GLY A 320 -14.41 6.51 17.47
C GLY A 320 -14.09 7.92 16.97
N THR A 321 -13.20 8.02 15.97
CA THR A 321 -12.86 9.25 15.29
C THR A 321 -12.92 9.04 13.77
N SER A 322 -12.97 10.12 12.99
CA SER A 322 -12.91 10.04 11.53
C SER A 322 -11.53 9.57 11.02
N PHE A 323 -10.48 9.69 11.83
CA PHE A 323 -9.15 9.20 11.50
C PHE A 323 -8.93 7.83 12.13
N HIS A 324 -8.42 6.87 11.36
CA HIS A 324 -8.17 5.51 11.87
C HIS A 324 -6.76 5.31 12.43
N SER A 325 -5.82 6.19 12.11
CA SER A 325 -4.44 6.10 12.61
C SER A 325 -3.73 7.44 12.64
N VAL A 326 -2.79 7.57 13.56
CA VAL A 326 -1.80 8.63 13.59
C VAL A 326 -0.40 8.03 13.68
N LEU A 327 0.44 8.41 12.73
CA LEU A 327 1.88 8.11 12.76
C LEU A 327 2.61 9.35 13.27
N VAL A 328 3.36 9.18 14.35
CA VAL A 328 4.20 10.22 14.95
C VAL A 328 5.63 10.01 14.50
N THR A 329 6.25 11.05 13.98
CA THR A 329 7.66 11.05 13.58
C THR A 329 8.31 12.37 13.99
N SER A 330 9.62 12.44 13.88
CA SER A 330 10.36 13.65 14.14
C SER A 330 11.57 13.73 13.22
N LEU A 331 11.68 14.83 12.51
CA LEU A 331 12.78 15.10 11.58
C LEU A 331 13.88 15.96 12.21
N THR A 332 13.50 16.74 13.21
CA THR A 332 14.43 17.64 13.93
C THR A 332 14.14 17.58 15.43
N PRO A 333 15.10 17.90 16.31
CA PRO A 333 14.93 17.80 17.76
C PRO A 333 13.77 18.59 18.35
N ASP A 334 13.39 19.71 17.73
CA ASP A 334 12.37 20.62 18.22
C ASP A 334 11.04 20.53 17.46
N ARG A 335 10.90 19.51 16.59
CA ARG A 335 9.72 19.36 15.75
C ARG A 335 9.18 17.94 15.80
N THR A 336 7.90 17.82 16.09
CA THR A 336 7.14 16.57 15.98
C THR A 336 6.16 16.67 14.83
N ASP A 337 6.18 15.68 13.95
CA ASP A 337 5.29 15.55 12.79
C ASP A 337 4.25 14.47 13.04
N PHE A 338 3.00 14.76 12.66
CA PHE A 338 1.87 13.85 12.76
C PHE A 338 1.27 13.62 11.39
N SER A 339 1.09 12.36 11.04
CA SER A 339 0.37 11.96 9.83
C SER A 339 -0.89 11.20 10.22
N LEU A 340 -2.06 11.86 10.11
CA LEU A 340 -3.36 11.25 10.33
C LEU A 340 -3.93 10.77 9.00
N ILE A 341 -4.53 9.58 9.00
CA ILE A 341 -5.05 8.96 7.78
C ILE A 341 -6.52 8.62 8.00
N THR A 342 -7.32 8.89 6.96
CA THR A 342 -8.72 8.50 6.86
C THR A 342 -9.11 8.08 5.45
N THR A 343 -10.10 7.22 5.35
CA THR A 343 -10.80 6.88 4.11
C THR A 343 -12.26 7.34 4.13
N ASP A 344 -12.64 8.15 5.15
CA ASP A 344 -13.95 8.77 5.24
C ASP A 344 -14.06 9.91 4.23
N SER A 345 -14.98 9.75 3.27
CA SER A 345 -15.24 10.74 2.22
C SER A 345 -15.79 12.09 2.75
N GLN A 346 -16.42 12.09 3.92
CA GLN A 346 -16.91 13.32 4.53
C GLN A 346 -15.75 14.19 5.05
N CYS A 347 -14.74 13.57 5.62
CA CYS A 347 -13.51 14.27 6.00
C CYS A 347 -12.73 14.84 4.83
N ALA A 348 -12.83 14.18 3.65
CA ALA A 348 -12.16 14.62 2.43
C ALA A 348 -12.68 15.98 1.91
N GLN A 349 -13.95 16.30 2.19
CA GLN A 349 -14.62 17.52 1.71
C GLN A 349 -14.52 18.71 2.67
N THR A 350 -14.09 18.46 3.91
CA THR A 350 -13.95 19.52 4.92
C THR A 350 -12.68 20.32 4.62
N GLN A 351 -12.82 21.58 4.25
CA GLN A 351 -11.66 22.49 4.16
C GLN A 351 -11.00 22.63 5.53
N PRO A 352 -9.69 22.91 5.59
CA PRO A 352 -9.00 23.21 6.84
C PRO A 352 -9.72 24.37 7.52
N ASP A 353 -10.45 24.07 8.59
CA ASP A 353 -11.18 25.05 9.39
C ASP A 353 -10.59 25.07 10.80
N SER A 354 -10.64 26.21 11.47
CA SER A 354 -10.15 26.37 12.84
C SER A 354 -10.79 25.38 13.83
N HIS A 355 -12.00 24.91 13.53
CA HIS A 355 -12.69 23.86 14.29
C HIS A 355 -12.03 22.49 14.13
N LEU A 356 -11.57 22.12 12.92
CA LEU A 356 -10.87 20.86 12.67
C LEU A 356 -9.53 20.84 13.40
N ASP A 357 -8.75 21.91 13.33
CA ASP A 357 -7.47 22.03 14.02
C ASP A 357 -7.60 21.94 15.55
N SER A 358 -8.65 22.51 16.11
CA SER A 358 -8.93 22.41 17.55
C SER A 358 -9.33 20.98 17.97
N ALA A 359 -10.22 20.33 17.21
CA ALA A 359 -10.62 18.94 17.46
C ALA A 359 -9.46 17.96 17.35
N ILE A 360 -8.59 18.15 16.35
CA ILE A 360 -7.39 17.32 16.18
C ILE A 360 -6.39 17.58 17.31
N SER A 361 -6.19 18.82 17.71
CA SER A 361 -5.32 19.17 18.84
C SER A 361 -5.80 18.50 20.13
N GLU A 362 -7.11 18.48 20.37
CA GLU A 362 -7.69 17.78 21.51
C GLU A 362 -7.50 16.27 21.42
N LEU A 363 -7.74 15.68 20.24
CA LEU A 363 -7.47 14.25 19.98
C LEU A 363 -6.02 13.90 20.28
N LEU A 364 -5.05 14.66 19.75
CA LEU A 364 -3.62 14.39 19.95
C LEU A 364 -3.22 14.57 21.42
N ARG A 365 -3.77 15.57 22.13
CA ARG A 365 -3.56 15.72 23.58
C ARG A 365 -4.15 14.57 24.37
N SER A 366 -5.37 14.13 24.04
CA SER A 366 -6.00 12.98 24.71
C SER A 366 -5.23 11.67 24.51
N CYS A 367 -4.43 11.56 23.46
CA CYS A 367 -3.51 10.45 23.22
C CYS A 367 -2.13 10.66 23.86
N GLY A 368 -1.89 11.79 24.54
CA GLY A 368 -0.56 12.13 25.08
C GLY A 368 0.51 12.35 24.00
N LEU A 369 0.09 12.68 22.78
CA LEU A 369 0.97 12.88 21.63
C LEU A 369 1.35 14.36 21.44
N LEU A 370 0.43 15.25 21.79
CA LEU A 370 0.66 16.71 21.77
C LEU A 370 0.71 17.24 23.22
N MET A 371 1.77 17.97 23.54
CA MET A 371 1.94 18.58 24.87
C MET A 371 0.89 19.67 25.11
N ALA A 372 0.51 19.91 26.36
CA ALA A 372 -0.54 20.87 26.73
C ALA A 372 -0.25 22.28 26.20
N GLU A 373 1.00 22.72 26.26
CA GLU A 373 1.45 24.06 25.86
C GLU A 373 1.79 24.15 24.36
N SER A 374 1.91 23.02 23.67
CA SER A 374 2.26 22.97 22.26
C SER A 374 1.09 23.30 21.36
N ARG A 375 1.40 23.97 20.25
CA ARG A 375 0.43 24.31 19.22
C ARG A 375 0.82 23.69 17.89
N ILE A 376 -0.18 23.34 17.09
CA ILE A 376 0.02 22.95 15.71
C ILE A 376 0.47 24.21 14.95
N ALA A 377 1.64 24.14 14.35
CA ALA A 377 2.23 25.27 13.63
C ALA A 377 1.79 25.30 12.16
N SER A 378 1.53 24.15 11.56
CA SER A 378 0.92 24.07 10.24
C SER A 378 0.17 22.77 10.04
N THR A 379 -0.86 22.84 9.21
CA THR A 379 -1.71 21.73 8.79
C THR A 379 -1.72 21.67 7.26
N ARG A 380 -1.51 20.48 6.70
CA ARG A 380 -1.66 20.21 5.27
C ARG A 380 -2.63 19.08 5.06
N HIS A 381 -3.63 19.34 4.26
CA HIS A 381 -4.66 18.38 3.88
C HIS A 381 -4.42 17.88 2.46
N ARG A 382 -4.49 16.58 2.27
CA ARG A 382 -4.32 15.94 0.99
C ARG A 382 -5.30 14.79 0.79
N THR A 383 -6.11 14.88 -0.25
CA THR A 383 -6.96 13.78 -0.71
C THR A 383 -6.42 13.23 -2.02
N VAL A 384 -6.25 11.93 -2.06
CA VAL A 384 -5.87 11.19 -3.27
C VAL A 384 -7.10 10.40 -3.72
N PRO A 385 -7.74 10.77 -4.83
CA PRO A 385 -8.89 10.06 -5.34
C PRO A 385 -8.49 8.69 -5.89
N ASN A 386 -9.36 7.69 -5.72
CA ASN A 386 -9.15 6.32 -6.19
C ASN A 386 -7.80 5.72 -5.74
N ALA A 387 -7.36 6.04 -4.53
CA ALA A 387 -6.04 5.68 -4.03
C ALA A 387 -5.92 4.23 -3.57
N ILE A 388 -7.02 3.62 -3.16
CA ILE A 388 -7.05 2.31 -2.51
C ILE A 388 -8.10 1.44 -3.21
N LEU A 389 -7.72 0.20 -3.54
CA LEU A 389 -8.68 -0.76 -4.06
C LEU A 389 -9.70 -1.15 -2.97
N SER A 390 -10.98 -1.14 -3.31
CA SER A 390 -12.04 -1.65 -2.46
C SER A 390 -12.00 -3.18 -2.41
N LEU A 391 -11.79 -3.72 -1.21
CA LEU A 391 -11.69 -5.16 -0.94
C LEU A 391 -13.05 -5.77 -0.55
N ARG A 392 -14.13 -5.31 -1.16
CA ARG A 392 -15.48 -5.84 -0.92
C ARG A 392 -15.58 -7.33 -1.20
N PRO A 393 -16.57 -8.04 -0.65
CA PRO A 393 -16.85 -9.42 -1.03
C PRO A 393 -16.91 -9.59 -2.56
N GLY A 394 -16.19 -10.60 -3.07
CA GLY A 394 -16.05 -10.88 -4.51
C GLY A 394 -14.91 -10.12 -5.20
N ALA A 395 -14.33 -9.08 -4.62
CA ALA A 395 -13.31 -8.25 -5.27
C ALA A 395 -12.06 -9.05 -5.66
N LYS A 396 -11.67 -10.04 -4.87
CA LYS A 396 -10.51 -10.90 -5.16
C LYS A 396 -10.65 -11.62 -6.50
N LEU A 397 -11.86 -12.06 -6.85
CA LEU A 397 -12.12 -12.81 -8.09
C LEU A 397 -11.89 -11.96 -9.34
N HIS A 398 -11.91 -10.63 -9.21
CA HIS A 398 -11.71 -9.67 -10.28
C HIS A 398 -10.28 -9.15 -10.39
N ARG A 399 -9.39 -9.51 -9.46
CA ARG A 399 -7.97 -9.13 -9.50
C ARG A 399 -7.22 -10.00 -10.51
N PRO A 400 -6.72 -9.44 -11.63
CA PRO A 400 -6.06 -10.23 -12.65
C PRO A 400 -4.63 -10.59 -12.25
N ILE A 401 -4.12 -11.69 -12.77
CA ILE A 401 -2.68 -11.99 -12.77
C ILE A 401 -1.95 -11.01 -13.72
N GLN A 402 -0.61 -10.95 -13.64
CA GLN A 402 0.17 -9.99 -14.42
C GLN A 402 0.19 -10.28 -15.93
N GLN A 403 0.09 -11.54 -16.32
CA GLN A 403 0.09 -11.93 -17.74
C GLN A 403 -1.30 -11.78 -18.34
N SER A 404 -1.42 -10.90 -19.34
CA SER A 404 -2.67 -10.71 -20.07
C SER A 404 -2.82 -11.73 -21.22
N PRO A 405 -4.02 -11.89 -21.81
CA PRO A 405 -4.22 -12.65 -23.04
C PRO A 405 -3.48 -12.08 -24.26
N ILE A 406 -3.02 -10.83 -24.18
CA ILE A 406 -2.27 -10.16 -25.23
C ILE A 406 -0.79 -10.46 -25.07
N VAL A 407 -0.19 -11.07 -26.07
CA VAL A 407 1.14 -11.72 -25.99
C VAL A 407 2.25 -10.86 -25.38
N ASN A 408 2.25 -9.56 -25.69
CA ASN A 408 3.28 -8.63 -25.25
C ASN A 408 2.76 -7.50 -24.33
N LEU A 409 1.62 -7.73 -23.66
CA LEU A 409 1.06 -6.81 -22.68
C LEU A 409 1.00 -7.46 -21.30
N LEU A 410 1.60 -6.81 -20.31
CA LEU A 410 1.52 -7.21 -18.91
C LEU A 410 0.88 -6.09 -18.08
N LEU A 411 0.17 -6.50 -17.02
CA LEU A 411 -0.47 -5.60 -16.07
C LEU A 411 0.31 -5.61 -14.74
N ALA A 412 0.71 -4.44 -14.29
CA ALA A 412 1.38 -4.25 -13.02
C ALA A 412 0.57 -3.33 -12.10
N GLY A 413 0.68 -3.51 -10.82
CA GLY A 413 0.01 -2.70 -9.81
C GLY A 413 -0.35 -3.51 -8.57
N ASP A 414 -0.55 -2.85 -7.46
CA ASP A 414 -0.98 -3.46 -6.20
C ASP A 414 -2.40 -4.04 -6.27
N TRP A 415 -3.17 -3.60 -7.25
CA TRP A 415 -4.53 -4.09 -7.56
C TRP A 415 -4.55 -5.43 -8.30
N THR A 416 -3.41 -5.91 -8.84
CA THR A 416 -3.30 -7.23 -9.49
C THR A 416 -3.22 -8.33 -8.42
N ASP A 417 -3.52 -9.58 -8.81
CA ASP A 417 -3.44 -10.71 -7.88
C ASP A 417 -1.97 -11.11 -7.62
N THR A 418 -1.48 -10.69 -6.49
CA THR A 418 -0.14 -11.02 -5.99
C THR A 418 -0.17 -11.95 -4.79
N GLY A 419 -1.35 -12.22 -4.25
CA GLY A 419 -1.55 -12.88 -2.96
C GLY A 419 -1.55 -11.89 -1.78
N TRP A 420 -1.13 -10.63 -2.00
CA TRP A 420 -1.11 -9.57 -1.01
C TRP A 420 -2.33 -8.66 -1.12
N PRO A 421 -2.75 -8.00 -0.02
CA PRO A 421 -3.66 -6.86 -0.12
C PRO A 421 -3.00 -5.74 -0.92
N PRO A 422 -3.79 -4.78 -1.46
CA PRO A 422 -3.23 -3.61 -2.15
C PRO A 422 -2.35 -2.78 -1.22
N ASN A 423 -1.05 -2.81 -1.45
CA ASN A 423 -0.03 -2.09 -0.69
C ASN A 423 1.29 -2.02 -1.49
N LEU A 424 2.33 -1.43 -0.90
CA LEU A 424 3.64 -1.32 -1.54
C LEU A 424 4.25 -2.69 -1.86
N GLU A 425 4.11 -3.67 -0.96
CA GLU A 425 4.61 -5.04 -1.18
C GLU A 425 3.97 -5.66 -2.42
N SER A 426 2.64 -5.57 -2.53
CA SER A 426 1.89 -6.03 -3.70
C SER A 426 2.36 -5.35 -4.99
N ALA A 427 2.58 -4.04 -4.97
CA ALA A 427 3.08 -3.30 -6.12
C ALA A 427 4.46 -3.78 -6.57
N ILE A 428 5.38 -3.96 -5.62
CA ILE A 428 6.74 -4.45 -5.91
C ILE A 428 6.73 -5.89 -6.42
N VAL A 429 5.96 -6.78 -5.79
CA VAL A 429 5.79 -8.17 -6.24
C VAL A 429 5.21 -8.21 -7.65
N SER A 430 4.22 -7.38 -7.94
CA SER A 430 3.63 -7.29 -9.27
C SER A 430 4.62 -6.81 -10.33
N GLY A 431 5.41 -5.77 -10.03
CA GLY A 431 6.47 -5.29 -10.91
C GLY A 431 7.55 -6.34 -11.17
N ASN A 432 7.95 -7.09 -10.13
CA ASN A 432 8.89 -8.18 -10.24
C ASN A 432 8.36 -9.29 -11.17
N ARG A 433 7.11 -9.71 -10.98
CA ARG A 433 6.48 -10.76 -11.81
C ARG A 433 6.36 -10.34 -13.29
N CYS A 434 6.09 -9.04 -13.55
CA CYS A 434 6.12 -8.53 -14.94
C CYS A 434 7.51 -8.62 -15.55
N ALA A 435 8.54 -8.22 -14.82
CA ALA A 435 9.92 -8.33 -15.30
C ALA A 435 10.34 -9.79 -15.54
N ASP A 436 10.01 -10.71 -14.61
CA ASP A 436 10.29 -12.14 -14.76
C ASP A 436 9.58 -12.73 -15.98
N ALA A 437 8.31 -12.37 -16.20
CA ALA A 437 7.55 -12.85 -17.35
C ALA A 437 8.12 -12.40 -18.70
N ILE A 438 8.85 -11.28 -18.73
CA ILE A 438 9.54 -10.78 -19.94
C ILE A 438 10.90 -11.46 -20.09
N THR A 439 11.68 -11.58 -19.01
CA THR A 439 13.07 -12.06 -19.06
C THR A 439 13.19 -13.58 -19.23
N LEU A 440 12.15 -14.34 -18.89
CA LEU A 440 12.12 -15.81 -19.02
C LEU A 440 11.62 -16.29 -20.40
N ARG A 441 11.25 -15.37 -21.30
CA ARG A 441 10.85 -15.68 -22.68
C ARG A 441 11.95 -15.36 -23.67
#